data_6cea2d693c96f6da3c2a8b1974604c63
#
_entry.id   6cea2d693c96f6da3c2a8b1974604c63
#
_cell.length_a   1.000
_cell.length_b   1.000
_cell.length_c   1.000
_cell.angle_alpha   90.00
_cell.angle_beta   90.00
_cell.angle_gamma   90.00
#
_symmetry.space_group_name_H-M   'P 1'
#
loop_
_entity.id
_entity.type
_entity.pdbx_description
1 polymer ?
#
loop_
_entity_poly.entity_id
_entity_poly.type
_entity_poly.pdbx_seq_one_letter_code
_entity_poly.pdbx_strand_id
1 'polypeptide(L)'
;MKKLFNSIIILSAAFVFGIMGCEKNKVNLIDENNKWVYLDSSNSANIKIMQVFAGNTPQIPTAPNATTGPQVFIYANGKKLNGTALSYGGVWPTPNVYANIPAGSTRFDIINARMNLGVVPNIPAFIAGDTLATFTATVDKAKYYSLYIGDTVPSIKVTLKEDVFTLPEYQTYKIRIANFLMNPLDTLTLFSSRQNAEIISNITHKEVSGWVQVPLPIINDTLIFRKKGTTTSYVQVNGFAPVGLRMYTLIGRGKTGVTSKTPVAAIIINR
;
A
#
# COMPACT_ATOMS: atom_id res chain seq x y z
N MET A 1 -38.84 15.66 57.88
CA MET A 1 -39.30 15.11 56.62
C MET A 1 -39.06 16.06 55.40
N LYS A 2 -39.37 17.37 55.48
CA LYS A 2 -39.16 18.30 54.35
C LYS A 2 -37.68 18.41 53.84
N LYS A 3 -36.69 18.33 54.72
CA LYS A 3 -35.27 18.43 54.33
C LYS A 3 -34.77 17.19 53.56
N LEU A 4 -35.30 16.00 53.90
CA LEU A 4 -34.92 14.76 53.19
C LEU A 4 -35.49 14.72 51.77
N PHE A 5 -36.69 15.24 51.59
CA PHE A 5 -37.36 15.27 50.28
C PHE A 5 -36.65 16.19 49.29
N ASN A 6 -36.17 17.35 49.75
CA ASN A 6 -35.41 18.27 48.92
C ASN A 6 -34.04 17.70 48.48
N SER A 7 -33.38 16.92 49.35
CA SER A 7 -32.10 16.28 49.02
C SER A 7 -32.25 15.17 47.93
N ILE A 8 -33.36 14.44 47.95
CA ILE A 8 -33.65 13.38 46.97
C ILE A 8 -33.95 14.00 45.60
N ILE A 9 -34.66 15.14 45.55
CA ILE A 9 -34.97 15.83 44.28
C ILE A 9 -33.71 16.41 43.67
N ILE A 10 -32.78 16.95 44.44
CA ILE A 10 -31.51 17.49 43.93
C ILE A 10 -30.62 16.35 43.42
N LEU A 11 -30.59 15.20 44.08
CA LEU A 11 -29.80 14.04 43.65
C LEU A 11 -30.35 13.43 42.37
N SER A 12 -31.67 13.36 42.20
CA SER A 12 -32.30 12.84 40.96
C SER A 12 -32.12 13.80 39.79
N ALA A 13 -32.15 15.11 40.01
CA ALA A 13 -31.87 16.11 38.96
C ALA A 13 -30.40 16.03 38.50
N ALA A 14 -29.45 15.87 39.41
CA ALA A 14 -28.04 15.71 39.06
C ALA A 14 -27.78 14.41 38.26
N PHE A 15 -28.52 13.34 38.52
CA PHE A 15 -28.39 12.09 37.79
C PHE A 15 -28.94 12.19 36.37
N VAL A 16 -30.03 12.93 36.14
CA VAL A 16 -30.62 13.15 34.82
C VAL A 16 -29.69 14.02 33.95
N PHE A 17 -29.01 15.03 34.52
CA PHE A 17 -28.05 15.84 33.76
C PHE A 17 -26.75 15.09 33.45
N GLY A 18 -26.35 14.11 34.28
CA GLY A 18 -25.17 13.27 34.05
C GLY A 18 -25.31 12.29 32.88
N ILE A 19 -26.55 11.91 32.53
CA ILE A 19 -26.79 10.95 31.43
C ILE A 19 -26.90 11.66 30.05
N MET A 20 -27.19 12.94 30.04
CA MET A 20 -27.25 13.74 28.77
C MET A 20 -25.87 14.20 28.26
N GLY A 21 -24.79 13.94 28.99
CA GLY A 21 -23.45 14.47 28.69
C GLY A 21 -22.57 13.62 27.78
N CYS A 22 -23.06 12.52 27.21
CA CYS A 22 -22.29 11.71 26.25
C CYS A 22 -22.94 11.63 24.86
N GLU A 23 -23.39 12.75 24.31
CA GLU A 23 -23.34 12.83 22.85
C GLU A 23 -21.87 12.97 22.46
N LYS A 24 -21.32 11.88 21.90
CA LYS A 24 -20.07 11.94 21.14
C LYS A 24 -20.17 13.18 20.26
N ASN A 25 -19.33 14.17 20.50
CA ASN A 25 -19.17 15.30 19.61
C ASN A 25 -18.99 14.76 18.20
N LYS A 26 -20.07 14.71 17.43
CA LYS A 26 -20.00 14.58 15.98
C LYS A 26 -19.37 15.87 15.52
N VAL A 27 -18.05 15.86 15.39
CA VAL A 27 -17.35 16.93 14.69
C VAL A 27 -17.82 16.83 13.24
N ASN A 28 -18.88 17.53 12.92
CA ASN A 28 -19.26 17.81 11.56
C ASN A 28 -18.21 18.75 10.98
N LEU A 29 -17.12 18.21 10.51
CA LEU A 29 -16.23 18.91 9.59
C LEU A 29 -16.99 18.99 8.25
N ILE A 30 -17.90 19.94 8.15
CA ILE A 30 -18.62 20.24 6.94
C ILE A 30 -17.70 21.11 6.09
N ASP A 31 -16.97 20.46 5.18
CA ASP A 31 -16.64 21.11 3.92
C ASP A 31 -17.86 20.92 3.03
N GLU A 32 -18.54 22.00 2.67
CA GLU A 32 -19.78 21.96 1.87
C GLU A 32 -19.58 21.32 0.49
N ASN A 33 -18.34 21.21 0.03
CA ASN A 33 -17.94 20.55 -1.22
C ASN A 33 -17.51 19.10 -1.01
N ASN A 34 -17.22 18.68 0.23
CA ASN A 34 -16.87 17.33 0.58
C ASN A 34 -17.81 16.85 1.69
N LYS A 35 -18.98 16.37 1.33
CA LYS A 35 -19.82 15.62 2.25
C LYS A 35 -19.03 14.39 2.74
N TRP A 36 -18.46 14.48 3.92
CA TRP A 36 -17.90 13.33 4.60
C TRP A 36 -19.04 12.32 4.83
N VAL A 37 -19.16 11.38 3.93
CA VAL A 37 -20.02 10.22 4.17
C VAL A 37 -19.34 9.43 5.27
N TYR A 38 -20.01 9.30 6.40
CA TYR A 38 -19.56 8.42 7.48
C TYR A 38 -19.33 7.04 6.87
N LEU A 39 -18.10 6.60 6.85
CA LEU A 39 -17.82 5.28 6.31
C LEU A 39 -18.33 4.26 7.32
N ASP A 40 -19.40 3.58 6.99
CA ASP A 40 -19.89 2.47 7.78
C ASP A 40 -18.81 1.37 7.78
N SER A 41 -18.06 1.26 8.87
CA SER A 41 -17.01 0.25 9.01
C SER A 41 -17.56 -1.18 8.88
N SER A 42 -18.88 -1.34 9.13
CA SER A 42 -19.55 -2.63 8.95
C SER A 42 -19.75 -3.01 7.47
N ASN A 43 -19.64 -2.04 6.55
CA ASN A 43 -19.80 -2.26 5.11
C ASN A 43 -18.61 -1.70 4.31
N SER A 44 -17.43 -1.87 4.84
CA SER A 44 -16.18 -1.40 4.22
C SER A 44 -15.18 -2.54 4.00
N ALA A 45 -14.32 -2.35 3.01
CA ALA A 45 -13.10 -3.10 2.77
C ALA A 45 -11.90 -2.29 3.25
N ASN A 46 -10.79 -2.96 3.52
CA ASN A 46 -9.54 -2.36 3.94
C ASN A 46 -8.55 -2.37 2.79
N ILE A 47 -7.98 -1.23 2.43
CA ILE A 47 -7.06 -1.11 1.30
C ILE A 47 -5.73 -0.47 1.70
N LYS A 48 -4.66 -0.97 1.12
CA LYS A 48 -3.31 -0.38 1.14
C LYS A 48 -2.84 -0.25 -0.31
N ILE A 49 -2.31 0.91 -0.66
CA ILE A 49 -1.92 1.23 -2.04
C ILE A 49 -0.42 1.50 -2.07
N MET A 50 0.26 0.89 -3.04
CA MET A 50 1.70 1.01 -3.24
C MET A 50 1.98 1.46 -4.67
N GLN A 51 2.64 2.61 -4.80
CA GLN A 51 3.08 3.12 -6.08
C GLN A 51 4.48 2.56 -6.38
N VAL A 52 4.55 1.62 -7.31
CA VAL A 52 5.79 0.92 -7.67
C VAL A 52 6.24 1.14 -9.12
N PHE A 53 5.49 1.94 -9.92
CA PHE A 53 5.90 2.25 -11.27
C PHE A 53 6.93 3.39 -11.31
N ALA A 54 7.98 3.18 -12.08
CA ALA A 54 9.11 4.10 -12.13
C ALA A 54 8.89 5.29 -13.08
N GLY A 55 7.79 5.32 -13.79
CA GLY A 55 7.51 6.33 -14.83
C GLY A 55 8.15 5.98 -16.16
N ASN A 56 8.02 6.90 -17.10
CA ASN A 56 8.56 6.73 -18.43
C ASN A 56 10.07 6.57 -18.39
N THR A 57 10.55 5.68 -19.20
CA THR A 57 11.92 5.27 -19.46
C THR A 57 13.02 6.34 -19.36
N PRO A 58 14.28 5.92 -19.48
CA PRO A 58 15.52 6.55 -19.04
C PRO A 58 15.84 7.92 -19.64
N GLN A 59 14.96 8.55 -20.35
CA GLN A 59 15.27 9.71 -21.19
C GLN A 59 14.62 11.03 -20.76
N ILE A 60 14.51 11.30 -19.47
CA ILE A 60 14.36 12.69 -19.05
C ILE A 60 15.65 13.11 -18.33
N PRO A 61 16.77 13.30 -19.07
CA PRO A 61 18.03 13.66 -18.44
C PRO A 61 18.09 15.14 -18.04
N THR A 62 17.18 15.98 -18.52
CA THR A 62 17.38 17.42 -18.49
C THR A 62 16.35 18.21 -17.70
N ALA A 63 15.36 17.59 -17.11
CA ALA A 63 14.49 18.30 -16.17
C ALA A 63 15.20 18.43 -14.82
N PRO A 64 15.38 19.63 -14.27
CA PRO A 64 16.08 19.85 -13.01
C PRO A 64 15.46 19.13 -11.81
N ASN A 65 14.32 18.46 -11.98
CA ASN A 65 13.61 17.66 -10.99
C ASN A 65 13.36 16.21 -11.42
N ALA A 66 14.15 15.68 -12.36
CA ALA A 66 14.01 14.31 -12.88
C ALA A 66 14.25 13.20 -11.83
N THR A 67 14.79 13.52 -10.67
CA THR A 67 15.00 12.61 -9.55
C THR A 67 13.70 12.19 -8.85
N THR A 68 12.65 12.97 -8.95
CA THR A 68 11.34 12.65 -8.38
C THR A 68 10.51 11.97 -9.44
N GLY A 69 10.30 10.65 -9.31
CA GLY A 69 9.42 9.87 -10.17
C GLY A 69 7.98 10.41 -10.23
N PRO A 70 7.12 9.80 -11.04
CA PRO A 70 5.74 10.23 -11.18
C PRO A 70 5.03 10.21 -9.84
N GLN A 71 4.17 11.21 -9.63
CA GLN A 71 3.31 11.32 -8.48
C GLN A 71 1.88 11.11 -8.90
N VAL A 72 1.09 10.43 -8.09
CA VAL A 72 -0.29 10.12 -8.43
C VAL A 72 -1.26 10.43 -7.30
N PHE A 73 -2.44 10.87 -7.69
CA PHE A 73 -3.63 10.81 -6.88
C PHE A 73 -4.45 9.59 -7.26
N ILE A 74 -5.04 8.95 -6.27
CA ILE A 74 -5.87 7.78 -6.43
C ILE A 74 -7.30 8.14 -6.02
N TYR A 75 -8.24 7.80 -6.88
CA TYR A 75 -9.66 7.99 -6.62
C TYR A 75 -10.35 6.63 -6.57
N ALA A 76 -11.31 6.46 -5.68
CA ALA A 76 -12.19 5.31 -5.62
C ALA A 76 -13.63 5.80 -5.80
N ASN A 77 -14.30 5.36 -6.84
CA ASN A 77 -15.65 5.80 -7.21
C ASN A 77 -15.77 7.34 -7.22
N GLY A 78 -14.78 8.03 -7.83
CA GLY A 78 -14.72 9.48 -7.95
C GLY A 78 -14.30 10.22 -6.67
N LYS A 79 -14.09 9.55 -5.55
CA LYS A 79 -13.61 10.16 -4.30
C LYS A 79 -12.09 10.00 -4.17
N LYS A 80 -11.39 11.11 -3.95
CA LYS A 80 -9.95 11.14 -3.75
C LYS A 80 -9.57 10.42 -2.44
N LEU A 81 -8.65 9.46 -2.51
CA LEU A 81 -8.21 8.70 -1.35
C LEU A 81 -7.03 9.35 -0.63
N ASN A 82 -5.99 9.73 -1.36
CA ASN A 82 -4.75 10.27 -0.77
C ASN A 82 -4.73 11.81 -0.82
N GLY A 83 -4.59 12.45 0.33
CA GLY A 83 -4.51 13.92 0.44
C GLY A 83 -3.27 14.50 -0.23
N THR A 84 -2.12 13.84 -0.08
CA THR A 84 -0.86 14.17 -0.75
C THR A 84 -0.58 13.20 -1.89
N ALA A 85 0.05 13.69 -2.95
CA ALA A 85 0.39 12.86 -4.10
C ALA A 85 1.36 11.74 -3.70
N LEU A 86 1.08 10.51 -4.15
CA LEU A 86 1.88 9.34 -3.85
C LEU A 86 3.04 9.24 -4.85
N SER A 87 4.26 9.32 -4.35
CA SER A 87 5.49 9.24 -5.14
C SER A 87 5.91 7.81 -5.39
N TYR A 88 6.86 7.59 -6.32
CA TYR A 88 7.50 6.30 -6.55
C TYR A 88 8.02 5.69 -5.25
N GLY A 89 7.55 4.50 -4.97
CA GLY A 89 7.84 3.77 -3.75
C GLY A 89 7.02 4.17 -2.54
N GLY A 90 6.13 5.14 -2.69
CA GLY A 90 5.23 5.54 -1.62
C GLY A 90 4.17 4.48 -1.34
N VAL A 91 3.71 4.48 -0.09
CA VAL A 91 2.63 3.62 0.42
C VAL A 91 1.56 4.50 1.04
N TRP A 92 0.31 4.23 0.72
CA TRP A 92 -0.83 4.91 1.33
C TRP A 92 -1.80 3.88 1.93
N PRO A 93 -2.36 4.15 3.12
CA PRO A 93 -2.17 5.34 3.96
C PRO A 93 -0.78 5.43 4.60
N THR A 94 -0.25 4.38 5.16
CA THR A 94 1.13 4.22 5.64
C THR A 94 1.50 2.73 5.59
N PRO A 95 2.79 2.36 5.69
CA PRO A 95 3.19 0.95 5.60
C PRO A 95 2.48 0.00 6.56
N ASN A 96 2.09 0.47 7.74
CA ASN A 96 1.60 -0.39 8.83
C ASN A 96 0.07 -0.40 8.99
N VAL A 97 -0.67 0.39 8.21
CA VAL A 97 -2.14 0.48 8.33
C VAL A 97 -2.82 0.33 6.98
N TYR A 98 -4.12 0.06 7.03
CA TYR A 98 -5.02 0.04 5.88
C TYR A 98 -6.05 1.16 6.05
N ALA A 99 -6.47 1.73 4.94
CA ALA A 99 -7.58 2.66 4.92
C ALA A 99 -8.87 1.92 4.59
N ASN A 100 -9.98 2.42 5.09
CA ASN A 100 -11.30 1.89 4.77
C ASN A 100 -11.84 2.54 3.50
N ILE A 101 -12.41 1.73 2.61
CA ILE A 101 -13.18 2.16 1.45
C ILE A 101 -14.52 1.41 1.42
N PRO A 102 -15.58 1.95 0.82
CA PRO A 102 -16.83 1.22 0.67
C PRO A 102 -16.62 -0.13 -0.01
N ALA A 103 -17.24 -1.20 0.51
CA ALA A 103 -17.22 -2.50 -0.12
C ALA A 103 -18.11 -2.50 -1.39
N GLY A 104 -17.85 -3.44 -2.29
CA GLY A 104 -18.57 -3.63 -3.54
C GLY A 104 -17.72 -3.33 -4.78
N SER A 105 -18.39 -3.11 -5.91
CA SER A 105 -17.72 -2.74 -7.15
C SER A 105 -17.09 -1.34 -7.01
N THR A 106 -15.79 -1.28 -7.10
CA THR A 106 -15.02 -0.04 -6.95
C THR A 106 -14.22 0.24 -8.20
N ARG A 107 -14.45 1.41 -8.79
CA ARG A 107 -13.63 1.95 -9.87
C ARG A 107 -12.51 2.77 -9.25
N PHE A 108 -11.28 2.42 -9.59
CA PHE A 108 -10.09 3.16 -9.23
C PHE A 108 -9.58 3.95 -10.43
N ASP A 109 -9.38 5.26 -10.26
CA ASP A 109 -8.75 6.12 -11.25
C ASP A 109 -7.41 6.60 -10.69
N ILE A 110 -6.35 6.38 -11.46
CA ILE A 110 -4.98 6.79 -11.15
C ILE A 110 -4.71 8.06 -11.95
N ILE A 111 -4.61 9.17 -11.27
CA ILE A 111 -4.50 10.49 -11.87
C ILE A 111 -3.08 11.03 -11.69
N ASN A 112 -2.50 11.56 -12.75
CA ASN A 112 -1.23 12.25 -12.66
C ASN A 112 -1.35 13.51 -11.79
N ALA A 113 -0.56 13.57 -10.73
CA ALA A 113 -0.55 14.68 -9.77
C ALA A 113 0.46 15.77 -10.15
N ARG A 114 1.33 15.53 -11.11
CA ARG A 114 2.45 16.41 -11.42
C ARG A 114 2.32 17.07 -12.78
N MET A 115 2.51 18.38 -12.84
CA MET A 115 2.68 19.12 -14.08
C MET A 115 3.99 18.66 -14.77
N ASN A 116 3.90 18.37 -16.06
CA ASN A 116 5.02 18.06 -16.95
C ASN A 116 5.89 16.85 -16.57
N LEU A 117 5.45 15.68 -16.92
CA LEU A 117 6.34 14.52 -17.02
C LEU A 117 7.17 14.60 -18.31
N GLY A 118 7.83 15.75 -18.55
CA GLY A 118 8.80 15.99 -19.62
C GLY A 118 8.28 15.78 -21.05
N VAL A 119 8.58 16.71 -21.93
CA VAL A 119 8.39 16.53 -23.36
C VAL A 119 9.54 15.67 -23.87
N VAL A 120 9.31 14.41 -24.12
CA VAL A 120 10.20 13.59 -24.93
C VAL A 120 9.62 13.58 -26.34
N PRO A 121 10.40 13.85 -27.39
CA PRO A 121 9.91 13.74 -28.75
C PRO A 121 9.22 12.39 -28.95
N ASN A 122 7.98 12.40 -29.48
CA ASN A 122 7.16 11.22 -29.73
C ASN A 122 6.55 10.47 -28.53
N ILE A 123 6.59 11.04 -27.33
CA ILE A 123 5.82 10.52 -26.19
C ILE A 123 4.80 11.59 -25.78
N PRO A 124 3.51 11.24 -25.64
CA PRO A 124 2.51 12.19 -25.17
C PRO A 124 2.93 12.80 -23.83
N ALA A 125 2.91 14.11 -23.75
CA ALA A 125 3.11 14.79 -22.48
C ALA A 125 1.91 14.49 -21.58
N PHE A 126 2.14 13.89 -20.40
CA PHE A 126 1.12 13.77 -19.37
C PHE A 126 1.13 15.04 -18.54
N ILE A 127 -0.01 15.71 -18.49
CA ILE A 127 -0.21 16.89 -17.65
C ILE A 127 -0.86 16.51 -16.32
N ALA A 128 -0.79 17.40 -15.33
CA ALA A 128 -1.51 17.22 -14.09
C ALA A 128 -3.02 17.10 -14.36
N GLY A 129 -3.66 16.10 -13.76
CA GLY A 129 -5.05 15.78 -13.98
C GLY A 129 -5.32 14.69 -15.00
N ASP A 130 -4.34 14.32 -15.83
CA ASP A 130 -4.51 13.21 -16.78
C ASP A 130 -4.73 11.88 -16.06
N THR A 131 -5.68 11.10 -16.58
CA THR A 131 -5.90 9.73 -16.12
C THR A 131 -4.84 8.80 -16.71
N LEU A 132 -3.98 8.28 -15.86
CA LEU A 132 -2.92 7.35 -16.24
C LEU A 132 -3.43 5.92 -16.37
N ALA A 133 -4.39 5.53 -15.55
CA ALA A 133 -5.04 4.23 -15.60
C ALA A 133 -6.41 4.28 -14.92
N THR A 134 -7.33 3.49 -15.44
CA THR A 134 -8.61 3.16 -14.79
C THR A 134 -8.74 1.66 -14.64
N PHE A 135 -9.25 1.23 -13.50
CA PHE A 135 -9.39 -0.18 -13.18
C PHE A 135 -10.59 -0.37 -12.24
N THR A 136 -11.36 -1.41 -12.49
CA THR A 136 -12.53 -1.74 -11.66
C THR A 136 -12.34 -3.12 -11.05
N ALA A 137 -12.61 -3.22 -9.75
CA ALA A 137 -12.59 -4.48 -9.01
C ALA A 137 -13.66 -4.51 -7.94
N THR A 138 -14.07 -5.73 -7.57
CA THR A 138 -14.91 -5.93 -6.39
C THR A 138 -14.01 -6.07 -5.17
N VAL A 139 -14.30 -5.27 -4.14
CA VAL A 139 -13.68 -5.37 -2.83
C VAL A 139 -14.73 -5.79 -1.81
N ASP A 140 -14.51 -6.93 -1.19
CA ASP A 140 -15.48 -7.51 -0.28
C ASP A 140 -15.40 -6.88 1.11
N LYS A 141 -16.55 -6.86 1.76
CA LYS A 141 -16.72 -6.40 3.15
C LYS A 141 -15.75 -7.11 4.10
N ALA A 142 -15.17 -6.35 5.00
CA ALA A 142 -14.25 -6.80 6.06
C ALA A 142 -12.95 -7.45 5.56
N LYS A 143 -12.72 -7.53 4.25
CA LYS A 143 -11.48 -8.04 3.69
C LYS A 143 -10.40 -6.95 3.56
N TYR A 144 -9.17 -7.40 3.43
CA TYR A 144 -7.98 -6.57 3.27
C TYR A 144 -7.41 -6.75 1.88
N TYR A 145 -6.98 -5.65 1.28
CA TYR A 145 -6.44 -5.64 -0.08
C TYR A 145 -5.17 -4.79 -0.16
N SER A 146 -4.19 -5.30 -0.90
CA SER A 146 -3.03 -4.52 -1.35
C SER A 146 -3.17 -4.23 -2.84
N LEU A 147 -3.14 -2.95 -3.22
CA LEU A 147 -3.21 -2.47 -4.58
C LEU A 147 -1.84 -1.95 -4.99
N TYR A 148 -1.28 -2.51 -6.03
CA TYR A 148 0.02 -2.15 -6.59
C TYR A 148 -0.19 -1.43 -7.92
N ILE A 149 0.39 -0.24 -8.04
CA ILE A 149 0.40 0.53 -9.28
C ILE A 149 1.79 0.36 -9.89
N GLY A 150 1.90 -0.48 -10.91
CA GLY A 150 3.18 -0.91 -11.47
C GLY A 150 3.33 -0.59 -12.96
N ASP A 151 4.47 -1.06 -13.54
CA ASP A 151 4.86 -0.94 -14.94
C ASP A 151 5.29 0.48 -15.35
N THR A 152 5.09 0.85 -16.61
CA THR A 152 5.53 2.11 -17.22
C THR A 152 4.39 2.79 -17.95
N VAL A 153 4.46 4.11 -18.04
CA VAL A 153 3.56 4.89 -18.91
C VAL A 153 3.92 4.59 -20.38
N PRO A 154 2.94 4.37 -21.29
CA PRO A 154 1.50 4.47 -21.09
C PRO A 154 0.82 3.18 -20.58
N SER A 155 1.58 2.14 -20.31
CA SER A 155 1.05 0.80 -20.02
C SER A 155 0.99 0.51 -18.52
N ILE A 156 0.54 1.47 -17.71
CA ILE A 156 0.39 1.25 -16.26
C ILE A 156 -0.53 0.08 -16.00
N LYS A 157 -0.08 -0.83 -15.14
CA LYS A 157 -0.85 -1.97 -14.67
C LYS A 157 -1.14 -1.84 -13.18
N VAL A 158 -2.37 -2.16 -12.84
CA VAL A 158 -2.84 -2.21 -11.46
C VAL A 158 -3.04 -3.66 -11.07
N THR A 159 -2.42 -4.08 -9.98
CA THR A 159 -2.59 -5.42 -9.41
C THR A 159 -3.27 -5.26 -8.05
N LEU A 160 -4.46 -5.85 -7.89
CA LEU A 160 -5.14 -5.95 -6.61
C LEU A 160 -4.94 -7.35 -6.05
N LYS A 161 -4.47 -7.44 -4.83
CA LYS A 161 -4.26 -8.72 -4.12
C LYS A 161 -5.03 -8.71 -2.80
N GLU A 162 -5.87 -9.71 -2.58
CA GLU A 162 -6.47 -9.93 -1.26
C GLU A 162 -5.39 -10.36 -0.26
N ASP A 163 -5.38 -9.72 0.90
CA ASP A 163 -4.47 -10.00 2.00
C ASP A 163 -5.17 -10.88 3.03
N VAL A 164 -5.07 -12.18 2.85
CA VAL A 164 -5.62 -13.16 3.81
C VAL A 164 -4.65 -13.27 4.98
N PHE A 165 -5.06 -12.78 6.15
CA PHE A 165 -4.25 -12.81 7.36
C PHE A 165 -4.53 -14.04 8.20
N THR A 166 -3.57 -14.93 8.28
CA THR A 166 -3.52 -16.01 9.28
C THR A 166 -2.29 -15.79 10.14
N LEU A 167 -2.47 -15.73 11.46
CA LEU A 167 -1.34 -15.51 12.37
C LEU A 167 -0.22 -16.53 12.11
N PRO A 168 1.05 -16.09 12.07
CA PRO A 168 2.17 -17.02 12.10
C PRO A 168 2.20 -17.82 13.40
N GLU A 169 2.80 -18.97 13.37
CA GLU A 169 3.07 -19.76 14.57
C GLU A 169 4.13 -19.09 15.47
N TYR A 170 4.18 -19.50 16.72
CA TYR A 170 5.20 -19.01 17.65
C TYR A 170 6.62 -19.22 17.11
N GLN A 171 7.50 -18.26 17.29
CA GLN A 171 8.86 -18.22 16.72
C GLN A 171 8.94 -18.29 15.19
N THR A 172 7.88 -17.90 14.51
CA THR A 172 7.87 -17.75 13.05
C THR A 172 7.37 -16.36 12.64
N TYR A 173 7.59 -16.02 11.39
CA TYR A 173 6.98 -14.90 10.70
C TYR A 173 6.45 -15.37 9.35
N LYS A 174 5.57 -14.60 8.73
CA LYS A 174 5.16 -14.85 7.34
C LYS A 174 5.74 -13.80 6.41
N ILE A 175 6.13 -14.26 5.24
CA ILE A 175 6.69 -13.41 4.20
C ILE A 175 6.06 -13.73 2.86
N ARG A 176 5.89 -12.72 2.03
CA ARG A 176 5.57 -12.85 0.61
C ARG A 176 6.39 -11.88 -0.20
N ILE A 177 6.51 -12.09 -1.50
CA ILE A 177 7.13 -11.15 -2.42
C ILE A 177 6.13 -10.63 -3.45
N ALA A 178 6.36 -9.38 -3.86
CA ALA A 178 5.69 -8.75 -4.97
C ALA A 178 6.76 -8.37 -6.02
N ASN A 179 6.66 -8.95 -7.22
CA ASN A 179 7.64 -8.75 -8.27
C ASN A 179 7.21 -7.60 -9.21
N PHE A 180 7.72 -6.40 -8.96
CA PHE A 180 7.55 -5.24 -9.83
C PHE A 180 8.91 -4.74 -10.37
N LEU A 181 9.92 -5.60 -10.40
CA LEU A 181 11.15 -5.33 -11.12
C LEU A 181 10.83 -5.22 -12.61
N MET A 182 11.26 -4.14 -13.24
CA MET A 182 10.99 -3.85 -14.64
C MET A 182 11.98 -4.57 -15.55
N ASN A 183 12.11 -5.85 -15.34
CA ASN A 183 12.76 -6.78 -16.24
C ASN A 183 11.73 -7.88 -16.55
N PRO A 184 10.84 -7.63 -17.53
CA PRO A 184 9.58 -8.36 -17.71
C PRO A 184 9.74 -9.84 -18.05
N LEU A 185 10.93 -10.26 -18.39
CA LEU A 185 11.19 -11.66 -18.79
C LEU A 185 11.65 -12.54 -17.64
N ASP A 186 11.92 -11.97 -16.47
CA ASP A 186 12.52 -12.74 -15.38
C ASP A 186 11.49 -13.16 -14.33
N THR A 187 11.42 -14.44 -14.12
CA THR A 187 10.77 -15.04 -12.98
C THR A 187 11.73 -14.97 -11.79
N LEU A 188 11.24 -14.52 -10.64
CA LEU A 188 12.04 -14.32 -9.44
C LEU A 188 11.86 -15.43 -8.43
N THR A 189 12.91 -15.60 -7.63
CA THR A 189 12.91 -16.34 -6.37
C THR A 189 13.37 -15.44 -5.26
N LEU A 190 12.91 -15.70 -4.03
CA LEU A 190 13.45 -15.12 -2.81
C LEU A 190 14.36 -16.16 -2.12
N PHE A 191 15.63 -15.85 -2.03
CA PHE A 191 16.63 -16.69 -1.39
C PHE A 191 16.99 -16.12 -0.03
N SER A 192 17.05 -16.96 0.97
CA SER A 192 17.59 -16.66 2.30
C SER A 192 19.07 -17.09 2.35
N SER A 193 19.98 -16.15 2.56
CA SER A 193 21.39 -16.48 2.72
C SER A 193 21.65 -17.30 3.97
N ARG A 194 20.86 -17.08 5.02
CA ARG A 194 21.02 -17.77 6.28
C ARG A 194 20.54 -19.20 6.24
N GLN A 195 19.39 -19.44 5.60
CA GLN A 195 18.87 -20.81 5.42
C GLN A 195 19.60 -21.53 4.27
N ASN A 196 20.36 -20.77 3.47
CA ASN A 196 20.97 -21.24 2.23
C ASN A 196 19.94 -21.93 1.30
N ALA A 197 18.75 -21.37 1.22
CA ALA A 197 17.61 -21.95 0.51
C ALA A 197 16.72 -20.90 -0.15
N GLU A 198 16.03 -21.29 -1.21
CA GLU A 198 14.93 -20.54 -1.78
C GLU A 198 13.69 -20.68 -0.89
N ILE A 199 13.17 -19.55 -0.37
CA ILE A 199 11.96 -19.53 0.47
C ILE A 199 10.71 -19.34 -0.38
N ILE A 200 10.79 -18.59 -1.48
CA ILE A 200 9.68 -18.34 -2.41
C ILE A 200 10.26 -18.45 -3.81
N SER A 201 9.57 -19.15 -4.70
CA SER A 201 10.02 -19.33 -6.08
C SER A 201 8.89 -19.10 -7.10
N ASN A 202 9.27 -18.96 -8.36
CA ASN A 202 8.38 -18.87 -9.52
C ASN A 202 7.44 -17.65 -9.55
N ILE A 203 7.89 -16.48 -9.10
CA ILE A 203 7.06 -15.27 -9.11
C ILE A 203 7.34 -14.47 -10.37
N THR A 204 6.37 -14.44 -11.26
CA THR A 204 6.45 -13.72 -12.52
C THR A 204 6.31 -12.20 -12.32
N HIS A 205 6.65 -11.43 -13.33
CA HIS A 205 6.50 -9.97 -13.27
C HIS A 205 5.03 -9.57 -13.01
N LYS A 206 4.82 -8.61 -12.11
CA LYS A 206 3.52 -8.11 -11.60
C LYS A 206 2.74 -9.09 -10.74
N GLU A 207 3.33 -10.19 -10.38
CA GLU A 207 2.73 -11.17 -9.49
C GLU A 207 3.08 -10.90 -8.02
N VAL A 208 2.15 -11.23 -7.15
CA VAL A 208 2.31 -11.24 -5.69
C VAL A 208 2.12 -12.66 -5.20
N SER A 209 3.14 -13.20 -4.54
CA SER A 209 3.10 -14.57 -4.03
C SER A 209 2.05 -14.79 -2.94
N GLY A 210 1.78 -16.02 -2.61
CA GLY A 210 1.16 -16.40 -1.34
C GLY A 210 2.08 -16.10 -0.15
N TRP A 211 1.53 -16.22 1.05
CA TRP A 211 2.29 -16.14 2.29
C TRP A 211 3.05 -17.45 2.55
N VAL A 212 4.32 -17.33 2.89
CA VAL A 212 5.17 -18.45 3.32
C VAL A 212 5.56 -18.21 4.77
N GLN A 213 5.40 -19.23 5.61
CA GLN A 213 5.81 -19.21 7.01
C GLN A 213 7.29 -19.58 7.10
N VAL A 214 8.05 -18.79 7.83
CA VAL A 214 9.50 -18.92 7.95
C VAL A 214 9.88 -18.85 9.42
N PRO A 215 10.76 -19.74 9.92
CA PRO A 215 11.29 -19.65 11.27
C PRO A 215 12.04 -18.34 11.50
N LEU A 216 11.95 -17.81 12.72
CA LEU A 216 12.73 -16.63 13.09
C LEU A 216 14.22 -16.95 13.04
N PRO A 217 15.02 -16.12 12.35
CA PRO A 217 16.45 -16.30 12.36
C PRO A 217 17.03 -15.89 13.74
N ILE A 218 18.01 -16.65 14.22
CA ILE A 218 18.73 -16.31 15.47
C ILE A 218 19.52 -15.03 15.32
N ILE A 219 19.99 -14.74 14.11
CA ILE A 219 20.70 -13.51 13.70
C ILE A 219 20.01 -13.01 12.45
N ASN A 220 20.16 -11.70 12.15
CA ASN A 220 19.62 -11.09 10.93
C ASN A 220 19.96 -11.89 9.68
N ASP A 221 19.02 -11.92 8.75
CA ASP A 221 19.18 -12.59 7.47
C ASP A 221 19.51 -11.59 6.34
N THR A 222 20.02 -12.10 5.24
CA THR A 222 20.09 -11.38 3.97
C THR A 222 19.15 -12.07 2.98
N LEU A 223 18.10 -11.37 2.59
CA LEU A 223 17.12 -11.85 1.64
C LEU A 223 17.45 -11.33 0.25
N ILE A 224 17.55 -12.22 -0.73
CA ILE A 224 18.03 -11.91 -2.07
C ILE A 224 16.97 -12.26 -3.10
N PHE A 225 16.57 -11.27 -3.90
CA PHE A 225 15.77 -11.48 -5.11
C PHE A 225 16.70 -11.98 -6.21
N ARG A 226 16.54 -13.22 -6.63
CA ARG A 226 17.33 -13.86 -7.68
C ARG A 226 16.50 -14.14 -8.91
N LYS A 227 17.14 -14.17 -10.07
CA LYS A 227 16.58 -14.76 -11.27
C LYS A 227 16.43 -16.27 -11.03
N LYS A 228 15.24 -16.80 -11.33
CA LYS A 228 14.95 -18.24 -11.17
C LYS A 228 16.01 -19.10 -11.84
N GLY A 229 16.45 -20.14 -11.12
CA GLY A 229 17.40 -21.11 -11.61
C GLY A 229 18.84 -20.59 -11.79
N THR A 230 19.14 -19.40 -11.24
CA THR A 230 20.49 -18.83 -11.30
C THR A 230 20.91 -18.24 -9.97
N THR A 231 22.19 -17.90 -9.83
CA THR A 231 22.73 -17.13 -8.71
C THR A 231 22.67 -15.62 -8.96
N THR A 232 22.15 -15.16 -10.10
CA THR A 232 22.07 -13.75 -10.45
C THR A 232 21.15 -13.03 -9.50
N SER A 233 21.70 -12.09 -8.74
CA SER A 233 20.98 -11.24 -7.80
C SER A 233 20.56 -9.94 -8.48
N TYR A 234 19.29 -9.54 -8.29
CA TYR A 234 18.79 -8.22 -8.72
C TYR A 234 18.87 -7.20 -7.60
N VAL A 235 18.49 -7.62 -6.41
CA VAL A 235 18.48 -6.76 -5.23
C VAL A 235 18.50 -7.63 -3.97
N GLN A 236 19.05 -7.07 -2.91
CA GLN A 236 19.09 -7.75 -1.61
C GLN A 236 18.64 -6.82 -0.48
N VAL A 237 18.08 -7.43 0.54
CA VAL A 237 17.75 -6.81 1.81
C VAL A 237 18.75 -7.34 2.85
N ASN A 238 19.74 -6.52 3.17
CA ASN A 238 20.74 -6.87 4.16
C ASN A 238 20.22 -6.64 5.57
N GLY A 239 20.60 -7.51 6.50
CA GLY A 239 20.28 -7.34 7.91
C GLY A 239 18.77 -7.40 8.20
N PHE A 240 18.01 -8.18 7.44
CA PHE A 240 16.60 -8.38 7.70
C PHE A 240 16.39 -9.05 9.06
N ALA A 241 15.79 -8.30 9.99
CA ALA A 241 15.50 -8.71 11.36
C ALA A 241 13.99 -8.81 11.57
N PRO A 242 13.33 -9.91 11.17
CA PRO A 242 11.90 -10.05 11.34
C PRO A 242 11.53 -10.19 12.83
N VAL A 243 10.39 -9.65 13.19
CA VAL A 243 9.76 -9.88 14.49
C VAL A 243 8.79 -11.04 14.35
N GLY A 244 8.74 -11.91 15.35
CA GLY A 244 7.81 -13.03 15.39
C GLY A 244 6.35 -12.59 15.34
N LEU A 245 5.49 -13.46 14.83
CA LEU A 245 4.06 -13.23 14.67
C LEU A 245 3.71 -12.07 13.72
N ARG A 246 4.68 -11.56 12.94
CA ARG A 246 4.48 -10.51 11.94
C ARG A 246 4.40 -11.08 10.52
N MET A 247 3.80 -10.29 9.65
CA MET A 247 3.63 -10.60 8.24
C MET A 247 4.25 -9.49 7.38
N TYR A 248 5.15 -9.87 6.48
CA TYR A 248 5.95 -8.94 5.69
C TYR A 248 5.72 -9.14 4.19
N THR A 249 5.54 -8.05 3.45
CA THR A 249 5.64 -8.07 1.98
C THR A 249 6.95 -7.42 1.57
N LEU A 250 7.78 -8.15 0.84
CA LEU A 250 8.95 -7.61 0.17
C LEU A 250 8.59 -7.27 -1.27
N ILE A 251 8.81 -6.02 -1.67
CA ILE A 251 8.48 -5.53 -3.00
C ILE A 251 9.77 -5.30 -3.76
N GLY A 252 10.06 -6.13 -4.75
CA GLY A 252 11.11 -5.86 -5.73
C GLY A 252 10.59 -4.86 -6.77
N ARG A 253 11.25 -3.71 -6.91
CA ARG A 253 10.88 -2.66 -7.85
C ARG A 253 12.10 -2.00 -8.46
N GLY A 254 11.92 -1.28 -9.56
CA GLY A 254 13.01 -0.64 -10.29
C GLY A 254 13.37 -1.36 -11.59
N LYS A 255 14.37 -0.86 -12.29
CA LYS A 255 14.80 -1.38 -13.59
C LYS A 255 16.30 -1.52 -13.65
N THR A 256 16.78 -2.68 -14.05
CA THR A 256 18.21 -2.94 -14.28
C THR A 256 18.73 -2.04 -15.41
N GLY A 257 19.91 -1.46 -15.21
CA GLY A 257 20.56 -0.59 -16.20
C GLY A 257 20.04 0.86 -16.22
N VAL A 258 19.18 1.26 -15.27
CA VAL A 258 18.69 2.64 -15.13
C VAL A 258 19.15 3.22 -13.82
N THR A 259 20.11 4.14 -13.85
CA THR A 259 20.76 4.70 -12.64
C THR A 259 19.78 5.36 -11.67
N SER A 260 18.77 6.08 -12.18
CA SER A 260 17.79 6.77 -11.31
C SER A 260 16.70 5.86 -10.77
N LYS A 261 16.62 4.61 -11.22
CA LYS A 261 15.58 3.64 -10.89
C LYS A 261 16.16 2.24 -10.73
N THR A 262 17.35 2.15 -10.17
CA THR A 262 18.00 0.86 -9.88
C THR A 262 17.05 -0.05 -9.09
N PRO A 263 17.20 -1.37 -9.24
CA PRO A 263 16.46 -2.33 -8.45
C PRO A 263 16.61 -2.07 -6.95
N VAL A 264 15.49 -2.00 -6.26
CA VAL A 264 15.43 -1.86 -4.80
C VAL A 264 14.36 -2.77 -4.24
N ALA A 265 14.57 -3.27 -3.03
CA ALA A 265 13.56 -3.97 -2.27
C ALA A 265 12.99 -3.06 -1.19
N ALA A 266 11.67 -2.99 -1.10
CA ALA A 266 10.96 -2.32 -0.02
C ALA A 266 10.31 -3.36 0.88
N ILE A 267 10.31 -3.11 2.19
CA ILE A 267 9.68 -3.97 3.19
C ILE A 267 8.41 -3.27 3.68
N ILE A 268 7.30 -3.98 3.61
CA ILE A 268 6.02 -3.53 4.14
C ILE A 268 5.59 -4.48 5.25
N ILE A 269 5.28 -3.94 6.40
CA ILE A 269 4.66 -4.70 7.50
C ILE A 269 3.16 -4.70 7.25
N ASN A 270 2.57 -5.87 7.05
CA ASN A 270 1.15 -6.01 6.79
C ASN A 270 0.36 -6.21 8.08
N ARG A 271 0.95 -6.88 9.06
CA ARG A 271 0.36 -7.12 10.37
C ARG A 271 1.43 -7.40 11.42
#